data_4ce4648d3ad294c13cee741f3badb2d0
#
_entry.id   4ce4648d3ad294c13cee741f3badb2d0
#
_cell.length_a   1.000
_cell.length_b   1.000
_cell.length_c   1.000
_cell.angle_alpha   90.00
_cell.angle_beta   90.00
_cell.angle_gamma   90.00
#
_symmetry.space_group_name_H-M   'P 1'
#
loop_
_entity.id
_entity.type
_entity.pdbx_description
1 polymer ?
#
loop_
_entity_poly.entity_id
_entity_poly.type
_entity_poly.pdbx_seq_one_letter_code
_entity_poly.pdbx_strand_id
1 'polypeptide(L)'
;MIEINNLPPARIDEAVAVMLTAFKDEALTSAWLDLSDPRLKDAYSVGVRIIYSIHLDSGDPIYTAVEKDRIVGLAALTTPYAKKSKSKAVVLIIKNLPRLLRLIPKAIIAARALFAATKPPAGLPKNYCTLEIFAVDPGYQGRGIGRSLLEHIHHNHFNNNNISGIYLVTGDEDTVKIYDRFGYQVVETRQAKSITAYHMFKAKYSCIH
;
A
#
# COMPACT_ATOMS: atom_id res chain seq x y z
N MET A 1 -2.35 8.80 23.08
CA MET A 1 -2.78 9.66 21.96
C MET A 1 -2.10 9.10 20.70
N ILE A 2 -2.80 9.01 19.59
CA ILE A 2 -2.23 8.55 18.32
C ILE A 2 -1.75 9.78 17.56
N GLU A 3 -0.52 9.76 17.10
CA GLU A 3 0.07 10.81 16.28
C GLU A 3 0.31 10.29 14.87
N ILE A 4 -0.01 11.11 13.85
CA ILE A 4 0.27 10.77 12.45
C ILE A 4 1.45 11.59 11.96
N ASN A 5 2.50 10.91 11.55
CA ASN A 5 3.75 11.52 11.11
C ASN A 5 4.23 10.89 9.79
N ASN A 6 5.10 11.59 9.05
CA ASN A 6 5.81 10.97 7.93
C ASN A 6 6.82 9.95 8.48
N LEU A 7 7.00 8.84 7.76
CA LEU A 7 7.97 7.81 8.12
C LEU A 7 9.40 8.35 8.05
N PRO A 8 10.15 8.43 9.16
CA PRO A 8 11.57 8.75 9.11
C PRO A 8 12.36 7.58 8.51
N PRO A 9 13.40 7.83 7.68
CA PRO A 9 14.23 6.76 7.10
C PRO A 9 14.81 5.79 8.14
N ALA A 10 15.10 6.26 9.35
CA ALA A 10 15.64 5.43 10.43
C ALA A 10 14.64 4.40 10.98
N ARG A 11 13.33 4.56 10.73
CA ARG A 11 12.27 3.67 11.23
C ARG A 11 11.66 2.78 10.14
N ILE A 12 12.28 2.67 8.97
CA ILE A 12 11.80 1.83 7.87
C ILE A 12 11.59 0.39 8.33
N ASP A 13 12.49 -0.17 9.14
CA ASP A 13 12.42 -1.56 9.60
C ASP A 13 11.21 -1.83 10.48
N GLU A 14 10.85 -0.86 11.30
CA GLU A 14 9.65 -0.95 12.13
C GLU A 14 8.37 -0.90 11.26
N ALA A 15 8.33 -0.01 10.26
CA ALA A 15 7.22 0.07 9.31
C ALA A 15 7.08 -1.24 8.50
N VAL A 16 8.19 -1.85 8.08
CA VAL A 16 8.20 -3.17 7.43
C VAL A 16 7.61 -4.24 8.34
N ALA A 17 7.98 -4.26 9.63
CA ALA A 17 7.46 -5.24 10.59
C ALA A 17 5.93 -5.12 10.75
N VAL A 18 5.41 -3.90 10.86
CA VAL A 18 3.95 -3.64 10.94
C VAL A 18 3.24 -4.14 9.69
N MET A 19 3.77 -3.82 8.50
CA MET A 19 3.19 -4.26 7.23
C MET A 19 3.18 -5.79 7.13
N LEU A 20 4.29 -6.47 7.42
CA LEU A 20 4.37 -7.94 7.38
C LEU A 20 3.37 -8.61 8.32
N THR A 21 3.12 -8.01 9.48
CA THR A 21 2.16 -8.53 10.45
C THR A 21 0.72 -8.34 9.96
N ALA A 22 0.42 -7.16 9.42
CA ALA A 22 -0.92 -6.84 8.92
C ALA A 22 -1.28 -7.61 7.63
N PHE A 23 -0.30 -7.91 6.78
CA PHE A 23 -0.49 -8.56 5.49
C PHE A 23 -0.29 -10.08 5.52
N LYS A 24 -0.11 -10.67 6.70
CA LYS A 24 0.12 -12.12 6.84
C LYS A 24 -0.97 -12.95 6.16
N ASP A 25 -2.23 -12.54 6.35
CA ASP A 25 -3.40 -13.24 5.85
C ASP A 25 -4.19 -12.39 4.81
N GLU A 26 -3.57 -11.32 4.26
CA GLU A 26 -4.18 -10.44 3.28
C GLU A 26 -4.36 -11.18 1.94
N ALA A 27 -5.54 -11.04 1.32
CA ALA A 27 -5.98 -11.87 0.21
C ALA A 27 -5.07 -11.80 -1.03
N LEU A 28 -4.62 -10.60 -1.44
CA LEU A 28 -3.74 -10.45 -2.61
C LEU A 28 -2.33 -10.98 -2.34
N THR A 29 -1.81 -10.81 -1.12
CA THR A 29 -0.49 -11.28 -0.72
C THR A 29 -0.49 -12.80 -0.57
N SER A 30 -1.45 -13.36 0.16
CA SER A 30 -1.56 -14.80 0.41
C SER A 30 -1.85 -15.62 -0.86
N ALA A 31 -2.43 -15.01 -1.89
CA ALA A 31 -2.65 -15.66 -3.18
C ALA A 31 -1.37 -16.11 -3.90
N TRP A 32 -0.21 -15.55 -3.55
CA TRP A 32 1.06 -15.90 -4.19
C TRP A 32 2.21 -16.14 -3.22
N LEU A 33 2.11 -15.73 -1.97
CA LEU A 33 3.20 -15.75 -1.01
C LEU A 33 2.72 -16.28 0.35
N ASP A 34 3.38 -17.32 0.83
CA ASP A 34 3.19 -17.83 2.19
C ASP A 34 4.17 -17.15 3.15
N LEU A 35 3.68 -16.17 3.90
CA LEU A 35 4.48 -15.43 4.90
C LEU A 35 4.74 -16.23 6.20
N SER A 36 4.23 -17.46 6.32
CA SER A 36 4.61 -18.37 7.40
C SER A 36 5.98 -19.01 7.15
N ASP A 37 6.43 -19.12 5.88
CA ASP A 37 7.79 -19.53 5.53
C ASP A 37 8.79 -18.40 5.88
N PRO A 38 9.72 -18.63 6.85
CA PRO A 38 10.66 -17.59 7.28
C PRO A 38 11.57 -17.08 6.14
N ARG A 39 11.89 -17.93 5.14
CA ARG A 39 12.76 -17.56 4.03
C ARG A 39 12.04 -16.64 3.04
N LEU A 40 10.76 -16.92 2.78
CA LEU A 40 9.93 -16.08 1.92
C LEU A 40 9.60 -14.76 2.62
N LYS A 41 9.30 -14.82 3.91
CA LYS A 41 9.07 -13.63 4.74
C LYS A 41 10.30 -12.71 4.76
N ASP A 42 11.52 -13.25 4.95
CA ASP A 42 12.78 -12.49 4.89
C ASP A 42 12.96 -11.82 3.51
N ALA A 43 12.79 -12.58 2.44
CA ALA A 43 12.93 -12.05 1.09
C ALA A 43 11.88 -10.96 0.77
N TYR A 44 10.63 -11.15 1.21
CA TYR A 44 9.55 -10.18 1.03
C TYR A 44 9.80 -8.92 1.86
N SER A 45 10.30 -9.05 3.10
CA SER A 45 10.68 -7.91 3.94
C SER A 45 11.72 -7.01 3.27
N VAL A 46 12.70 -7.61 2.59
CA VAL A 46 13.69 -6.88 1.78
C VAL A 46 13.02 -6.15 0.62
N GLY A 47 12.09 -6.80 -0.07
CA GLY A 47 11.32 -6.16 -1.16
C GLY A 47 10.52 -4.94 -0.67
N VAL A 48 9.80 -5.08 0.45
CA VAL A 48 9.05 -3.98 1.06
C VAL A 48 9.96 -2.84 1.50
N ARG A 49 11.12 -3.15 2.11
CA ARG A 49 12.12 -2.15 2.48
C ARG A 49 12.60 -1.36 1.26
N ILE A 50 12.84 -2.02 0.13
CA ILE A 50 13.23 -1.36 -1.12
C ILE A 50 12.11 -0.44 -1.60
N ILE A 51 10.85 -0.90 -1.59
CA ILE A 51 9.68 -0.07 -1.96
C ILE A 51 9.61 1.18 -1.09
N TYR A 52 9.70 1.05 0.24
CA TYR A 52 9.68 2.21 1.14
C TYR A 52 10.84 3.18 0.90
N SER A 53 12.04 2.65 0.63
CA SER A 53 13.20 3.49 0.28
C SER A 53 12.97 4.25 -1.02
N ILE A 54 12.32 3.63 -2.02
CA ILE A 54 11.96 4.29 -3.28
C ILE A 54 10.93 5.41 -3.03
N HIS A 55 9.91 5.16 -2.23
CA HIS A 55 8.91 6.18 -1.86
C HIS A 55 9.58 7.40 -1.23
N LEU A 56 10.39 7.18 -0.19
CA LEU A 56 11.10 8.27 0.51
C LEU A 56 12.04 9.05 -0.42
N ASP A 57 12.79 8.35 -1.29
CA ASP A 57 13.69 9.00 -2.24
C ASP A 57 12.95 9.76 -3.35
N SER A 58 11.74 9.34 -3.70
CA SER A 58 10.88 9.97 -4.70
C SER A 58 10.09 11.15 -4.15
N GLY A 59 10.06 11.32 -2.83
CA GLY A 59 9.21 12.28 -2.14
C GLY A 59 7.75 11.84 -2.05
N ASP A 60 7.47 10.56 -2.29
CA ASP A 60 6.15 9.97 -2.04
C ASP A 60 5.94 9.75 -0.54
N PRO A 61 4.79 10.16 0.02
CA PRO A 61 4.59 10.10 1.45
C PRO A 61 4.33 8.66 1.93
N ILE A 62 4.95 8.34 3.07
CA ILE A 62 4.57 7.20 3.89
C ILE A 62 4.16 7.77 5.25
N TYR A 63 2.86 7.77 5.53
CA TYR A 63 2.33 8.20 6.82
C TYR A 63 2.34 7.04 7.80
N THR A 64 2.70 7.33 9.05
CA THR A 64 2.71 6.36 10.15
C THR A 64 1.86 6.84 11.30
N ALA A 65 1.05 5.96 11.85
CA ALA A 65 0.35 6.18 13.10
C ALA A 65 1.23 5.66 14.25
N VAL A 66 1.56 6.54 15.18
CA VAL A 66 2.45 6.26 16.31
C VAL A 66 1.67 6.34 17.61
N GLU A 67 1.77 5.29 18.45
CA GLU A 67 1.25 5.26 19.82
C GLU A 67 2.38 4.84 20.77
N LYS A 68 2.65 5.65 21.81
CA LYS A 68 3.73 5.39 22.79
C LYS A 68 5.07 5.06 22.12
N ASP A 69 5.47 5.90 21.18
CA ASP A 69 6.69 5.77 20.37
C ASP A 69 6.79 4.49 19.51
N ARG A 70 5.70 3.78 19.29
CA ARG A 70 5.64 2.60 18.42
C ARG A 70 4.79 2.88 17.20
N ILE A 71 5.27 2.50 16.00
CA ILE A 71 4.43 2.50 14.80
C ILE A 71 3.39 1.38 14.93
N VAL A 72 2.11 1.75 14.86
CA VAL A 72 0.97 0.84 14.99
C VAL A 72 0.10 0.80 13.74
N GLY A 73 0.41 1.62 12.76
CA GLY A 73 -0.21 1.61 11.44
C GLY A 73 0.57 2.47 10.47
N LEU A 74 0.35 2.24 9.18
CA LEU A 74 0.99 3.02 8.12
C LEU A 74 0.16 3.04 6.84
N ALA A 75 0.42 4.07 6.01
CA ALA A 75 -0.14 4.23 4.69
C ALA A 75 0.92 4.77 3.74
N ALA A 76 1.20 4.06 2.64
CA ALA A 76 2.12 4.51 1.60
C ALA A 76 1.34 4.91 0.35
N LEU A 77 1.62 6.10 -0.17
CA LEU A 77 0.97 6.63 -1.36
C LEU A 77 2.00 6.93 -2.45
N THR A 78 1.62 6.62 -3.69
CA THR A 78 2.29 7.15 -4.88
C THR A 78 1.52 8.37 -5.37
N THR A 79 2.24 9.46 -5.59
CA THR A 79 1.67 10.73 -6.06
C THR A 79 2.04 10.99 -7.51
N PRO A 80 1.19 11.69 -8.30
CA PRO A 80 1.47 11.94 -9.73
C PRO A 80 2.62 12.93 -9.97
N TYR A 81 3.08 13.61 -8.93
CA TYR A 81 4.14 14.63 -8.99
C TYR A 81 5.47 14.19 -8.38
N ALA A 82 5.55 12.98 -7.86
CA ALA A 82 6.79 12.45 -7.29
C ALA A 82 7.89 12.30 -8.34
N LYS A 83 9.12 12.67 -7.97
CA LYS A 83 10.28 12.49 -8.83
C LYS A 83 10.79 11.06 -8.68
N LYS A 84 10.51 10.20 -9.65
CA LYS A 84 10.95 8.80 -9.63
C LYS A 84 12.48 8.71 -9.66
N SER A 85 13.10 8.53 -8.50
CA SER A 85 14.53 8.25 -8.38
C SER A 85 14.78 6.74 -8.49
N LYS A 86 15.63 6.34 -9.45
CA LYS A 86 15.94 4.91 -9.67
C LYS A 86 17.30 4.49 -9.11
N SER A 87 18.19 5.41 -8.80
CA SER A 87 19.60 5.12 -8.51
C SER A 87 19.81 4.31 -7.22
N LYS A 88 19.21 4.73 -6.12
CA LYS A 88 19.33 4.01 -4.84
C LYS A 88 18.61 2.67 -4.85
N ALA A 89 17.45 2.60 -5.50
CA ALA A 89 16.69 1.36 -5.66
C ALA A 89 17.52 0.26 -6.35
N VAL A 90 18.22 0.60 -7.44
CA VAL A 90 19.08 -0.34 -8.17
C VAL A 90 20.19 -0.88 -7.26
N VAL A 91 20.86 -0.03 -6.48
CA VAL A 91 21.90 -0.45 -5.54
C VAL A 91 21.34 -1.41 -4.47
N LEU A 92 20.16 -1.09 -3.92
CA LEU A 92 19.50 -1.94 -2.92
C LEU A 92 19.09 -3.29 -3.50
N ILE A 93 18.56 -3.33 -4.72
CA ILE A 93 18.21 -4.56 -5.44
C ILE A 93 19.45 -5.42 -5.63
N ILE A 94 20.54 -4.86 -6.17
CA ILE A 94 21.79 -5.59 -6.42
C ILE A 94 22.36 -6.17 -5.11
N LYS A 95 22.43 -5.37 -4.04
CA LYS A 95 22.93 -5.82 -2.74
C LYS A 95 22.12 -6.98 -2.13
N ASN A 96 20.83 -7.04 -2.42
CA ASN A 96 19.92 -8.04 -1.87
C ASN A 96 19.46 -9.09 -2.88
N LEU A 97 20.08 -9.12 -4.07
CA LEU A 97 19.69 -10.02 -5.16
C LEU A 97 19.54 -11.49 -4.72
N PRO A 98 20.47 -12.11 -3.96
CA PRO A 98 20.33 -13.51 -3.55
C PRO A 98 19.08 -13.78 -2.70
N ARG A 99 18.63 -12.81 -1.91
CA ARG A 99 17.40 -12.92 -1.12
C ARG A 99 16.17 -12.77 -2.01
N LEU A 100 16.17 -11.77 -2.89
CA LEU A 100 15.06 -11.48 -3.81
C LEU A 100 14.83 -12.61 -4.82
N LEU A 101 15.89 -13.31 -5.26
CA LEU A 101 15.79 -14.47 -6.14
C LEU A 101 14.89 -15.59 -5.58
N ARG A 102 14.73 -15.68 -4.25
CA ARG A 102 13.83 -16.65 -3.61
C ARG A 102 12.35 -16.38 -3.90
N LEU A 103 12.00 -15.14 -4.20
CA LEU A 103 10.63 -14.77 -4.58
C LEU A 103 10.31 -15.08 -6.04
N ILE A 104 11.32 -15.20 -6.91
CA ILE A 104 11.13 -15.32 -8.36
C ILE A 104 10.23 -16.49 -8.75
N PRO A 105 10.40 -17.74 -8.27
CA PRO A 105 9.55 -18.85 -8.67
C PRO A 105 8.07 -18.61 -8.37
N LYS A 106 7.79 -18.04 -7.20
CA LYS A 106 6.41 -17.69 -6.77
C LYS A 106 5.88 -16.50 -7.56
N ALA A 107 6.69 -15.46 -7.72
CA ALA A 107 6.33 -14.25 -8.44
C ALA A 107 6.04 -14.51 -9.93
N ILE A 108 6.81 -15.37 -10.62
CA ILE A 108 6.57 -15.69 -12.04
C ILE A 108 5.21 -16.36 -12.22
N ILE A 109 4.85 -17.30 -11.33
CA ILE A 109 3.59 -18.04 -11.43
C ILE A 109 2.39 -17.12 -11.21
N ALA A 110 2.49 -16.22 -10.22
CA ALA A 110 1.41 -15.33 -9.84
C ALA A 110 1.41 -13.99 -10.59
N ALA A 111 2.58 -13.53 -11.06
CA ALA A 111 2.76 -12.17 -11.58
C ALA A 111 1.79 -11.79 -12.69
N ARG A 112 1.52 -12.70 -13.63
CA ARG A 112 0.59 -12.40 -14.73
C ARG A 112 -0.83 -12.21 -14.23
N ALA A 113 -1.30 -13.09 -13.32
CA ALA A 113 -2.63 -13.01 -12.75
C ALA A 113 -2.77 -11.79 -11.84
N LEU A 114 -1.79 -11.58 -10.94
CA LEU A 114 -1.78 -10.44 -10.03
C LEU A 114 -1.70 -9.12 -10.80
N PHE A 115 -0.79 -8.99 -11.77
CA PHE A 115 -0.67 -7.79 -12.61
C PHE A 115 -1.96 -7.52 -13.41
N ALA A 116 -2.57 -8.57 -14.00
CA ALA A 116 -3.82 -8.42 -14.71
C ALA A 116 -4.96 -8.00 -13.78
N ALA A 117 -5.01 -8.58 -12.56
CA ALA A 117 -6.01 -8.24 -11.56
C ALA A 117 -5.84 -6.84 -10.99
N THR A 118 -4.60 -6.38 -10.72
CA THR A 118 -4.35 -5.13 -9.97
C THR A 118 -3.99 -3.92 -10.84
N LYS A 119 -3.83 -4.09 -12.17
CA LYS A 119 -3.56 -2.96 -13.07
C LYS A 119 -4.69 -1.91 -12.98
N PRO A 120 -4.38 -0.62 -12.76
CA PRO A 120 -5.40 0.41 -12.68
C PRO A 120 -6.32 0.46 -13.92
N PRO A 121 -7.62 0.68 -13.75
CA PRO A 121 -8.57 0.87 -14.86
C PRO A 121 -8.19 2.03 -15.78
N ALA A 122 -8.40 1.86 -17.10
CA ALA A 122 -8.05 2.89 -18.07
C ALA A 122 -8.93 4.16 -17.96
N GLY A 123 -10.13 4.04 -17.39
CA GLY A 123 -11.10 5.13 -17.25
C GLY A 123 -10.89 6.05 -16.04
N LEU A 124 -9.84 5.84 -15.23
CA LEU A 124 -9.57 6.69 -14.09
C LEU A 124 -9.21 8.12 -14.52
N PRO A 125 -9.62 9.16 -13.77
CA PRO A 125 -9.20 10.52 -14.00
C PRO A 125 -7.66 10.64 -13.96
N LYS A 126 -7.10 11.62 -14.67
CA LYS A 126 -5.67 11.91 -14.59
C LYS A 126 -5.31 12.53 -13.22
N ASN A 127 -4.04 12.44 -12.84
CA ASN A 127 -3.50 13.08 -11.63
C ASN A 127 -4.14 12.61 -10.31
N TYR A 128 -4.36 11.31 -10.15
CA TYR A 128 -4.77 10.73 -8.87
C TYR A 128 -3.56 10.24 -8.05
N CYS A 129 -3.73 10.15 -6.73
CA CYS A 129 -2.82 9.41 -5.87
C CYS A 129 -3.23 7.93 -5.80
N THR A 130 -2.27 7.04 -5.69
CA THR A 130 -2.53 5.62 -5.41
C THR A 130 -2.18 5.32 -3.95
N LEU A 131 -3.14 4.81 -3.19
CA LEU A 131 -2.88 4.22 -1.87
C LEU A 131 -2.40 2.78 -2.08
N GLU A 132 -1.07 2.59 -2.03
CA GLU A 132 -0.44 1.32 -2.38
C GLU A 132 -0.40 0.34 -1.21
N ILE A 133 -0.17 0.87 0.00
CA ILE A 133 -0.10 0.08 1.22
C ILE A 133 -0.91 0.79 2.28
N PHE A 134 -1.78 0.05 2.96
CA PHE A 134 -2.54 0.51 4.10
C PHE A 134 -2.59 -0.59 5.14
N ALA A 135 -1.93 -0.39 6.26
CA ALA A 135 -1.74 -1.40 7.27
C ALA A 135 -1.97 -0.87 8.67
N VAL A 136 -2.68 -1.63 9.49
CA VAL A 136 -2.80 -1.40 10.94
C VAL A 136 -2.43 -2.70 11.65
N ASP A 137 -1.53 -2.62 12.63
CA ASP A 137 -1.12 -3.76 13.46
C ASP A 137 -2.40 -4.44 14.02
N PRO A 138 -2.59 -5.76 13.80
CA PRO A 138 -3.78 -6.48 14.26
C PRO A 138 -4.11 -6.27 15.74
N GLY A 139 -3.08 -6.14 16.60
CA GLY A 139 -3.26 -5.87 18.04
C GLY A 139 -3.80 -4.45 18.35
N TYR A 140 -3.88 -3.60 17.34
CA TYR A 140 -4.33 -2.21 17.46
C TYR A 140 -5.55 -1.88 16.58
N GLN A 141 -6.09 -2.86 15.87
CA GLN A 141 -7.31 -2.68 15.07
C GLN A 141 -8.53 -2.39 15.97
N GLY A 142 -9.59 -1.83 15.36
CA GLY A 142 -10.82 -1.44 16.10
C GLY A 142 -10.69 -0.17 16.96
N ARG A 143 -9.51 0.47 17.02
CA ARG A 143 -9.20 1.64 17.86
C ARG A 143 -9.21 2.96 17.07
N GLY A 144 -9.75 2.97 15.85
CA GLY A 144 -9.85 4.16 15.01
C GLY A 144 -8.58 4.57 14.27
N ILE A 145 -7.48 3.80 14.37
CA ILE A 145 -6.18 4.13 13.75
C ILE A 145 -6.30 4.25 12.22
N GLY A 146 -6.96 3.28 11.57
CA GLY A 146 -7.19 3.33 10.13
C GLY A 146 -8.02 4.55 9.72
N ARG A 147 -9.04 4.92 10.51
CA ARG A 147 -9.81 6.15 10.29
C ARG A 147 -8.91 7.37 10.31
N SER A 148 -8.12 7.54 11.38
CA SER A 148 -7.22 8.68 11.53
C SER A 148 -6.20 8.80 10.38
N LEU A 149 -5.64 7.66 9.91
CA LEU A 149 -4.75 7.64 8.76
C LEU A 149 -5.46 8.08 7.47
N LEU A 150 -6.67 7.56 7.18
CA LEU A 150 -7.43 7.95 5.99
C LEU A 150 -7.86 9.42 6.03
N GLU A 151 -8.33 9.92 7.16
CA GLU A 151 -8.69 11.32 7.34
C GLU A 151 -7.48 12.24 7.12
N HIS A 152 -6.31 11.87 7.66
CA HIS A 152 -5.06 12.58 7.44
C HIS A 152 -4.66 12.62 5.96
N ILE A 153 -4.76 11.47 5.25
CA ILE A 153 -4.49 11.38 3.82
C ILE A 153 -5.45 12.28 3.03
N HIS A 154 -6.75 12.20 3.31
CA HIS A 154 -7.75 13.02 2.62
C HIS A 154 -7.49 14.50 2.85
N HIS A 155 -7.22 14.92 4.09
CA HIS A 155 -6.91 16.30 4.42
C HIS A 155 -5.70 16.83 3.64
N ASN A 156 -4.60 16.10 3.62
CA ASN A 156 -3.37 16.54 2.99
C ASN A 156 -3.42 16.53 1.45
N HIS A 157 -4.08 15.54 0.86
CA HIS A 157 -4.07 15.39 -0.60
C HIS A 157 -5.24 16.09 -1.28
N PHE A 158 -6.42 16.16 -0.66
CA PHE A 158 -7.55 16.88 -1.26
C PHE A 158 -7.43 18.41 -1.17
N ASN A 159 -6.56 18.95 -0.33
CA ASN A 159 -6.23 20.37 -0.36
C ASN A 159 -5.34 20.75 -1.57
N ASN A 160 -4.72 19.77 -2.23
CA ASN A 160 -3.93 20.01 -3.45
C ASN A 160 -4.84 20.06 -4.68
N ASN A 161 -4.92 21.22 -5.35
CA ASN A 161 -5.79 21.43 -6.51
C ASN A 161 -5.45 20.57 -7.74
N ASN A 162 -4.25 20.00 -7.79
CA ASN A 162 -3.81 19.16 -8.91
C ASN A 162 -4.18 17.69 -8.75
N ILE A 163 -4.82 17.28 -7.65
CA ILE A 163 -5.22 15.89 -7.40
C ILE A 163 -6.70 15.72 -7.73
N SER A 164 -7.01 14.73 -8.57
CA SER A 164 -8.38 14.39 -8.97
C SER A 164 -9.08 13.45 -7.99
N GLY A 165 -8.31 12.65 -7.25
CA GLY A 165 -8.84 11.67 -6.31
C GLY A 165 -7.76 10.75 -5.78
N ILE A 166 -8.19 9.72 -5.03
CA ILE A 166 -7.34 8.67 -4.49
C ILE A 166 -7.87 7.32 -4.97
N TYR A 167 -7.00 6.54 -5.58
CA TYR A 167 -7.25 5.20 -6.06
C TYR A 167 -6.61 4.18 -5.12
N LEU A 168 -7.25 3.02 -4.99
CA LEU A 168 -6.69 1.84 -4.32
C LEU A 168 -7.21 0.56 -4.96
N VAL A 169 -6.57 -0.56 -4.65
CA VAL A 169 -7.05 -1.90 -4.98
C VAL A 169 -7.00 -2.79 -3.73
N THR A 170 -8.03 -3.60 -3.53
CA THR A 170 -8.09 -4.59 -2.45
C THR A 170 -8.64 -5.93 -2.95
N GLY A 171 -8.25 -7.02 -2.31
CA GLY A 171 -8.76 -8.37 -2.59
C GLY A 171 -9.86 -8.85 -1.64
N ASP A 172 -10.26 -8.02 -0.69
CA ASP A 172 -11.14 -8.41 0.40
C ASP A 172 -12.42 -7.56 0.44
N GLU A 173 -13.58 -8.22 0.42
CA GLU A 173 -14.91 -7.58 0.46
C GLU A 173 -15.18 -6.82 1.76
N ASP A 174 -14.66 -7.28 2.89
CA ASP A 174 -14.85 -6.55 4.14
C ASP A 174 -14.04 -5.26 4.16
N THR A 175 -12.88 -5.27 3.52
CA THR A 175 -12.08 -4.05 3.30
C THR A 175 -12.79 -3.10 2.33
N VAL A 176 -13.49 -3.58 1.30
CA VAL A 176 -14.34 -2.75 0.42
C VAL A 176 -15.38 -1.99 1.24
N LYS A 177 -16.11 -2.67 2.15
CA LYS A 177 -17.11 -2.05 3.02
C LYS A 177 -16.51 -0.95 3.94
N ILE A 178 -15.25 -1.14 4.37
CA ILE A 178 -14.53 -0.14 5.15
C ILE A 178 -14.29 1.11 4.29
N TYR A 179 -13.71 0.95 3.10
CA TYR A 179 -13.41 2.09 2.22
C TYR A 179 -14.66 2.79 1.70
N ASP A 180 -15.75 2.08 1.45
CA ASP A 180 -17.05 2.66 1.06
C ASP A 180 -17.53 3.69 2.09
N ARG A 181 -17.43 3.40 3.40
CA ARG A 181 -17.76 4.34 4.48
C ARG A 181 -16.90 5.62 4.47
N PHE A 182 -15.76 5.59 3.81
CA PHE A 182 -14.90 6.75 3.59
C PHE A 182 -15.14 7.42 2.22
N GLY A 183 -16.15 6.99 1.49
CA GLY A 183 -16.57 7.56 0.20
C GLY A 183 -15.76 7.06 -1.00
N TYR A 184 -15.06 5.93 -0.89
CA TYR A 184 -14.51 5.24 -2.04
C TYR A 184 -15.61 4.41 -2.71
N GLN A 185 -15.65 4.44 -4.03
CA GLN A 185 -16.59 3.64 -4.83
C GLN A 185 -15.84 2.57 -5.61
N VAL A 186 -16.41 1.39 -5.74
CA VAL A 186 -15.88 0.34 -6.63
C VAL A 186 -16.12 0.79 -8.07
N VAL A 187 -15.03 1.04 -8.79
CA VAL A 187 -15.08 1.47 -10.21
C VAL A 187 -14.90 0.30 -11.17
N GLU A 188 -14.29 -0.78 -10.73
CA GLU A 188 -14.14 -2.01 -11.48
C GLU A 188 -13.86 -3.18 -10.53
N THR A 189 -14.37 -4.36 -10.86
CA THR A 189 -14.02 -5.63 -10.21
C THR A 189 -13.38 -6.53 -11.26
N ARG A 190 -12.20 -7.06 -10.98
CA ARG A 190 -11.51 -8.02 -11.85
C ARG A 190 -11.28 -9.34 -11.15
N GLN A 191 -11.47 -10.40 -11.89
CA GLN A 191 -11.14 -11.74 -11.45
C GLN A 191 -10.05 -12.33 -12.35
N ALA A 192 -8.96 -12.79 -11.75
CA ALA A 192 -7.89 -13.47 -12.45
C ALA A 192 -7.46 -14.71 -11.66
N LYS A 193 -7.79 -15.90 -12.16
CA LYS A 193 -7.69 -17.18 -11.44
C LYS A 193 -8.46 -17.13 -10.11
N SER A 194 -7.79 -17.36 -8.99
CA SER A 194 -8.35 -17.30 -7.64
C SER A 194 -8.31 -15.90 -7.01
N ILE A 195 -7.84 -14.90 -7.74
CA ILE A 195 -7.69 -13.53 -7.24
C ILE A 195 -8.89 -12.71 -7.70
N THR A 196 -9.63 -12.14 -6.76
CA THR A 196 -10.61 -11.07 -7.02
C THR A 196 -9.99 -9.76 -6.57
N ALA A 197 -10.01 -8.74 -7.43
CA ALA A 197 -9.48 -7.42 -7.12
C ALA A 197 -10.57 -6.38 -7.30
N TYR A 198 -10.84 -5.63 -6.26
CA TYR A 198 -11.78 -4.51 -6.23
C TYR A 198 -11.00 -3.22 -6.40
N HIS A 199 -11.18 -2.56 -7.55
CA HIS A 199 -10.59 -1.27 -7.84
C HIS A 199 -11.51 -0.18 -7.30
N MET A 200 -11.02 0.61 -6.37
CA MET A 200 -11.83 1.64 -5.72
C MET A 200 -11.23 3.02 -5.95
N PHE A 201 -12.10 3.99 -6.09
CA PHE A 201 -11.72 5.38 -6.31
C PHE A 201 -12.56 6.32 -5.46
N LYS A 202 -11.90 7.28 -4.81
CA LYS A 202 -12.55 8.40 -4.15
C LYS A 202 -12.21 9.67 -4.90
N ALA A 203 -13.19 10.28 -5.56
CA ALA A 203 -13.02 11.58 -6.21
C ALA A 203 -12.83 12.69 -5.17
N LYS A 204 -11.98 13.66 -5.50
CA LYS A 204 -11.79 14.87 -4.67
C LYS A 204 -13.09 15.67 -4.51
N TYR A 205 -13.80 15.84 -5.61
CA TYR A 205 -15.13 16.46 -5.66
C TYR A 205 -16.12 15.38 -6.03
N SER A 206 -16.99 14.98 -5.11
CA SER A 206 -18.20 14.25 -5.48
C SER A 206 -19.06 15.25 -6.25
N CYS A 207 -19.24 15.03 -7.56
CA CYS A 207 -20.38 15.67 -8.23
C CYS A 207 -21.62 15.13 -7.54
N ILE A 208 -22.25 15.97 -6.71
CA ILE A 208 -23.60 15.70 -6.22
C ILE A 208 -24.49 15.80 -7.47
N HIS A 209 -24.90 14.65 -8.00
CA HIS A 209 -25.97 14.56 -9.00
C HIS A 209 -27.28 14.32 -8.27
#